data_3df9903faaad74d963d5812c22fcc519
#
_entry.id   3df9903faaad74d963d5812c22fcc519
#
_cell.length_a   1.000
_cell.length_b   1.000
_cell.length_c   1.000
_cell.angle_alpha   90.00
_cell.angle_beta   90.00
_cell.angle_gamma   90.00
#
_symmetry.space_group_name_H-M   'P 1'
#
loop_
_entity.id
_entity.type
_entity.pdbx_description
1 polymer ?
#
loop_
_entity_poly.entity_id
_entity_poly.type
_entity_poly.pdbx_seq_one_letter_code
_entity_poly.pdbx_strand_id
1 'polypeptide(L)'
;DDTQETMVTQKPDQQTENTVSNQTDSSAMAQTDTVQGSTDTTAVYQQVQTNEEPVLHFAATDTIGWPLEGDVILNYSMDRSVYFATLDQYKYNPALIIAGAVNDRVVSASDGQVIGVDTTAETGQTVTIGLGDSYQAIYGQLKELEVSAGDYVSQVDTIGYLAEPTKYYSLEGASLYFAMTKEG
;
A
#
# COMPACT_ATOMS: atom_id res chain seq x y z
N ASP A 1 -32.84 -53.33 2.74
CA ASP A 1 -32.78 -53.64 1.30
C ASP A 1 -32.10 -52.50 0.62
N ASP A 2 -30.84 -52.63 0.40
CA ASP A 2 -30.18 -53.14 -0.80
C ASP A 2 -30.31 -52.14 -1.95
N THR A 3 -29.35 -51.70 -2.57
CA THR A 3 -28.12 -52.20 -3.19
C THR A 3 -27.45 -51.03 -3.88
N GLN A 4 -26.20 -50.82 -3.65
CA GLN A 4 -25.03 -51.08 -4.50
C GLN A 4 -25.00 -50.36 -5.84
N GLU A 5 -23.90 -49.74 -5.99
CA GLU A 5 -22.74 -49.99 -6.89
C GLU A 5 -22.91 -49.28 -8.26
N THR A 6 -21.97 -48.76 -8.92
CA THR A 6 -20.56 -49.09 -9.09
C THR A 6 -19.94 -48.04 -10.05
N MET A 7 -18.73 -47.64 -9.77
CA MET A 7 -17.53 -47.77 -10.63
C MET A 7 -17.64 -47.21 -12.08
N VAL A 8 -16.68 -46.53 -12.54
CA VAL A 8 -15.29 -46.79 -12.86
C VAL A 8 -14.88 -46.02 -14.14
N THR A 9 -13.77 -45.31 -14.06
CA THR A 9 -12.61 -45.37 -14.97
C THR A 9 -12.79 -44.76 -16.38
N GLN A 10 -11.97 -43.88 -16.84
CA GLN A 10 -10.62 -44.00 -17.33
C GLN A 10 -10.12 -42.71 -17.99
N LYS A 11 -8.88 -42.43 -17.71
CA LYS A 11 -7.96 -41.65 -18.51
C LYS A 11 -7.59 -42.44 -19.76
N PRO A 12 -7.21 -41.87 -20.91
CA PRO A 12 -5.78 -41.93 -21.18
C PRO A 12 -5.13 -40.64 -21.75
N ASP A 13 -3.85 -40.61 -21.51
CA ASP A 13 -2.79 -39.84 -22.11
C ASP A 13 -2.81 -39.84 -23.66
N GLN A 14 -2.33 -38.73 -24.23
CA GLN A 14 -1.36 -38.83 -25.33
C GLN A 14 -0.50 -37.57 -25.44
N GLN A 15 0.73 -37.85 -25.32
CA GLN A 15 1.95 -37.15 -25.63
C GLN A 15 2.07 -36.94 -27.13
N THR A 16 2.53 -35.79 -27.59
CA THR A 16 3.37 -35.74 -28.80
C THR A 16 4.38 -34.60 -28.68
N GLU A 17 5.60 -35.01 -28.51
CA GLU A 17 6.82 -34.24 -28.79
C GLU A 17 6.88 -33.93 -30.29
N ASN A 18 7.42 -32.75 -30.62
CA ASN A 18 8.23 -32.63 -31.82
C ASN A 18 9.30 -31.56 -31.67
N THR A 19 10.46 -32.06 -31.46
CA THR A 19 11.78 -31.49 -31.67
C THR A 19 12.07 -31.46 -33.16
N VAL A 20 12.52 -30.31 -33.71
CA VAL A 20 13.48 -30.33 -34.83
C VAL A 20 14.35 -29.06 -34.75
N SER A 21 15.61 -29.33 -34.53
CA SER A 21 16.76 -28.48 -34.82
C SER A 21 16.87 -28.16 -36.30
N ASN A 22 17.41 -27.03 -36.66
CA ASN A 22 18.51 -27.04 -37.62
C ASN A 22 19.38 -25.79 -37.58
N GLN A 23 20.64 -26.08 -37.53
CA GLN A 23 21.80 -25.22 -37.60
C GLN A 23 22.15 -24.86 -39.05
N THR A 24 23.11 -23.94 -39.08
CA THR A 24 24.17 -23.71 -40.12
C THR A 24 23.80 -22.74 -41.22
N ASP A 25 24.64 -21.92 -41.76
CA ASP A 25 26.09 -21.65 -41.60
C ASP A 25 26.45 -20.43 -42.42
N SER A 26 27.48 -19.74 -41.99
CA SER A 26 28.63 -19.17 -42.75
C SER A 26 28.50 -18.26 -43.96
N SER A 27 29.29 -17.28 -43.81
CA SER A 27 30.37 -16.74 -44.72
C SER A 27 30.08 -15.45 -45.49
N ALA A 28 30.70 -14.44 -45.02
CA ALA A 28 31.85 -13.68 -45.56
C ALA A 28 31.68 -13.08 -46.97
N MET A 29 31.86 -11.83 -47.10
CA MET A 29 33.01 -11.12 -47.67
C MET A 29 32.76 -9.63 -47.90
N ALA A 30 33.75 -8.95 -47.49
CA ALA A 30 34.13 -7.57 -47.72
C ALA A 30 33.78 -6.96 -49.09
N GLN A 31 33.47 -5.68 -49.07
CA GLN A 31 34.26 -4.70 -49.83
C GLN A 31 33.93 -3.28 -49.37
N THR A 32 35.01 -2.55 -49.19
CA THR A 32 35.22 -1.12 -48.98
C THR A 32 34.48 -0.27 -50.00
N ASP A 33 33.83 0.82 -49.55
CA ASP A 33 34.11 2.09 -50.21
C ASP A 33 33.86 3.29 -49.27
N THR A 34 34.76 4.18 -49.32
CA THR A 34 34.92 5.45 -48.59
C THR A 34 33.97 6.47 -49.18
N VAL A 35 33.28 7.29 -48.34
CA VAL A 35 33.12 8.75 -48.51
C VAL A 35 32.51 9.37 -47.26
N GLN A 36 33.32 10.10 -46.53
CA GLN A 36 33.20 11.46 -46.06
C GLN A 36 31.88 12.03 -45.53
N GLY A 37 31.87 12.31 -44.23
CA GLY A 37 31.41 13.59 -43.70
C GLY A 37 29.96 13.78 -43.39
N SER A 38 29.63 13.59 -42.11
CA SER A 38 28.81 14.55 -41.36
C SER A 38 28.91 14.21 -39.88
N THR A 39 29.52 15.12 -39.16
CA THR A 39 29.49 15.16 -37.70
C THR A 39 28.07 15.47 -37.25
N ASP A 40 27.33 14.45 -36.90
CA ASP A 40 26.15 14.64 -36.09
C ASP A 40 26.46 14.05 -34.71
N THR A 41 26.89 14.95 -33.85
CA THR A 41 27.14 14.69 -32.45
C THR A 41 25.74 14.58 -31.79
N THR A 42 25.14 13.43 -31.89
CA THR A 42 24.00 13.12 -31.04
C THR A 42 24.53 12.95 -29.63
N ALA A 43 24.54 14.03 -28.89
CA ALA A 43 24.75 14.01 -27.45
C ALA A 43 23.64 13.11 -26.85
N VAL A 44 24.05 11.90 -26.55
CA VAL A 44 23.25 11.01 -25.69
C VAL A 44 23.29 11.67 -24.32
N TYR A 45 22.27 12.46 -24.03
CA TYR A 45 22.02 12.89 -22.69
C TYR A 45 21.59 11.61 -21.92
N GLN A 46 22.56 10.94 -21.33
CA GLN A 46 22.27 10.03 -20.24
C GLN A 46 21.63 10.90 -19.15
N GLN A 47 20.32 10.80 -19.03
CA GLN A 47 19.65 11.23 -17.82
C GLN A 47 20.22 10.35 -16.71
N VAL A 48 21.14 10.92 -15.96
CA VAL A 48 21.47 10.44 -14.64
C VAL A 48 20.17 10.62 -13.85
N GLN A 49 19.39 9.55 -13.70
CA GLN A 49 18.35 9.51 -12.69
C GLN A 49 19.10 9.52 -11.36
N THR A 50 19.30 10.71 -10.83
CA THR A 50 19.59 10.86 -9.42
C THR A 50 18.35 10.36 -8.71
N ASN A 51 18.44 9.22 -8.05
CA ASN A 51 17.49 8.80 -7.02
C ASN A 51 17.66 9.78 -5.84
N GLU A 52 17.24 11.03 -6.01
CA GLU A 52 17.07 11.93 -4.89
C GLU A 52 15.77 11.49 -4.20
N GLU A 53 15.91 11.01 -2.98
CA GLU A 53 14.76 10.74 -2.14
C GLU A 53 13.91 12.02 -2.02
N PRO A 54 12.58 11.94 -2.17
CA PRO A 54 11.73 13.11 -2.06
C PRO A 54 11.94 13.81 -0.72
N VAL A 55 12.22 15.10 -0.75
CA VAL A 55 12.28 15.90 0.47
C VAL A 55 10.85 16.21 0.90
N LEU A 56 10.43 15.64 2.01
CA LEU A 56 9.09 15.79 2.56
C LEU A 56 9.03 17.04 3.44
N HIS A 57 8.01 17.85 3.23
CA HIS A 57 7.70 19.02 4.03
C HIS A 57 6.21 19.04 4.37
N PHE A 58 5.89 19.27 5.63
CA PHE A 58 4.52 19.42 6.10
C PHE A 58 4.42 20.51 7.16
N ALA A 59 3.43 21.37 7.03
CA ALA A 59 3.16 22.46 7.96
C ALA A 59 1.76 22.36 8.55
N ALA A 60 1.52 22.92 9.71
CA ALA A 60 0.20 22.93 10.35
C ALA A 60 -0.88 23.67 9.54
N THR A 61 -0.48 24.43 8.53
CA THR A 61 -1.39 25.15 7.60
C THR A 61 -1.75 24.32 6.40
N ASP A 62 -1.10 23.18 6.17
CA ASP A 62 -1.34 22.34 5.01
C ASP A 62 -2.65 21.57 5.17
N THR A 63 -3.25 21.24 4.03
CA THR A 63 -4.49 20.49 3.99
C THR A 63 -4.18 19.02 3.66
N ILE A 64 -4.79 18.12 4.40
CA ILE A 64 -4.75 16.68 4.15
C ILE A 64 -6.02 16.21 3.44
N GLY A 65 -5.89 15.11 2.69
CA GLY A 65 -7.03 14.40 2.13
C GLY A 65 -7.78 13.58 3.18
N TRP A 66 -8.96 13.13 2.83
CA TRP A 66 -9.75 12.24 3.68
C TRP A 66 -9.31 10.78 3.44
N PRO A 67 -8.85 10.05 4.46
CA PRO A 67 -8.23 8.74 4.26
C PRO A 67 -9.22 7.59 4.01
N LEU A 68 -10.49 7.79 4.38
CA LEU A 68 -11.58 6.81 4.25
C LEU A 68 -12.90 7.55 4.07
N GLU A 69 -13.72 7.16 3.10
CA GLU A 69 -15.09 7.67 2.98
C GLU A 69 -15.94 7.10 4.11
N GLY A 70 -16.37 7.95 5.04
CA GLY A 70 -17.18 7.55 6.18
C GLY A 70 -17.41 8.67 7.18
N ASP A 71 -18.32 8.42 8.13
CA ASP A 71 -18.64 9.37 9.18
C ASP A 71 -17.66 9.25 10.35
N VAL A 72 -17.33 10.38 10.97
CA VAL A 72 -16.55 10.37 12.21
C VAL A 72 -17.46 9.98 13.37
N ILE A 73 -17.22 8.81 13.94
CA ILE A 73 -17.99 8.30 15.08
C ILE A 73 -17.40 8.67 16.43
N LEU A 74 -16.08 8.86 16.51
CA LEU A 74 -15.41 9.43 17.67
C LEU A 74 -14.43 10.51 17.23
N ASN A 75 -14.61 11.72 17.73
CA ASN A 75 -13.76 12.85 17.41
C ASN A 75 -12.49 12.85 18.25
N TYR A 76 -11.42 13.47 17.73
CA TYR A 76 -10.26 13.83 18.51
C TYR A 76 -10.68 14.67 19.72
N SER A 77 -10.22 14.30 20.89
CA SER A 77 -10.51 15.03 22.12
C SER A 77 -9.44 14.75 23.20
N MET A 78 -8.55 15.70 23.39
CA MET A 78 -7.52 15.67 24.43
C MET A 78 -7.77 16.68 25.53
N ASP A 79 -8.82 17.50 25.41
CA ASP A 79 -9.25 18.49 26.41
C ASP A 79 -10.40 17.97 27.29
N ARG A 80 -11.14 17.00 26.79
CA ARG A 80 -12.24 16.34 27.52
C ARG A 80 -12.31 14.85 27.16
N SER A 81 -12.85 14.05 28.06
CA SER A 81 -13.09 12.64 27.79
C SER A 81 -14.31 12.42 26.89
N VAL A 82 -14.24 11.42 26.03
CA VAL A 82 -15.33 10.89 25.21
C VAL A 82 -15.65 9.47 25.67
N TYR A 83 -16.90 9.06 25.48
CA TYR A 83 -17.35 7.72 25.86
C TYR A 83 -17.01 6.71 24.78
N PHE A 84 -16.31 5.65 25.16
CA PHE A 84 -16.01 4.49 24.33
C PHE A 84 -16.99 3.35 24.67
N ALA A 85 -17.92 3.06 23.76
CA ALA A 85 -18.99 2.12 24.02
C ALA A 85 -18.48 0.69 24.29
N THR A 86 -17.50 0.22 23.50
CA THR A 86 -16.90 -1.10 23.70
C THR A 86 -16.25 -1.28 25.07
N LEU A 87 -15.65 -0.22 25.60
CA LEU A 87 -14.90 -0.27 26.86
C LEU A 87 -15.76 0.11 28.06
N ASP A 88 -16.96 0.63 27.83
CA ASP A 88 -17.84 1.24 28.87
C ASP A 88 -17.08 2.27 29.72
N GLN A 89 -16.27 3.13 29.07
CA GLN A 89 -15.38 4.06 29.74
C GLN A 89 -15.32 5.41 29.06
N TYR A 90 -15.07 6.44 29.87
CA TYR A 90 -14.68 7.76 29.39
C TYR A 90 -13.16 7.87 29.36
N LYS A 91 -12.59 8.17 28.21
CA LYS A 91 -11.13 8.39 28.02
C LYS A 91 -10.88 9.49 27.01
N TYR A 92 -9.65 10.04 27.03
CA TYR A 92 -9.19 10.95 25.98
C TYR A 92 -9.03 10.17 24.68
N ASN A 93 -9.30 10.82 23.56
CA ASN A 93 -9.19 10.22 22.25
C ASN A 93 -8.18 11.00 21.39
N PRO A 94 -6.97 10.47 21.16
CA PRO A 94 -5.95 11.15 20.37
C PRO A 94 -6.13 10.99 18.85
N ALA A 95 -7.25 10.42 18.41
CA ALA A 95 -7.49 10.08 17.01
C ALA A 95 -8.90 10.47 16.55
N LEU A 96 -9.12 10.48 15.26
CA LEU A 96 -10.44 10.36 14.66
C LEU A 96 -10.74 8.87 14.46
N ILE A 97 -11.92 8.43 14.83
CA ILE A 97 -12.43 7.10 14.48
C ILE A 97 -13.47 7.29 13.41
N ILE A 98 -13.17 6.81 12.20
CA ILE A 98 -13.97 7.00 11.00
C ILE A 98 -14.65 5.67 10.65
N ALA A 99 -15.97 5.63 10.67
CA ALA A 99 -16.74 4.43 10.35
C ALA A 99 -16.54 4.02 8.89
N GLY A 100 -16.55 2.72 8.65
CA GLY A 100 -16.48 2.14 7.31
C GLY A 100 -16.97 0.70 7.31
N ALA A 101 -16.86 0.04 6.19
CA ALA A 101 -17.09 -1.38 6.04
C ALA A 101 -15.76 -2.15 5.97
N VAL A 102 -15.75 -3.40 6.43
CA VAL A 102 -14.61 -4.29 6.25
C VAL A 102 -14.30 -4.41 4.75
N ASN A 103 -13.05 -4.30 4.38
CA ASN A 103 -12.50 -4.20 3.02
C ASN A 103 -12.65 -2.82 2.34
N ASP A 104 -13.14 -1.81 3.00
CA ASP A 104 -13.07 -0.46 2.45
C ASP A 104 -11.61 -0.04 2.26
N ARG A 105 -11.34 0.60 1.13
CA ARG A 105 -10.01 1.04 0.77
C ARG A 105 -9.60 2.24 1.61
N VAL A 106 -8.45 2.14 2.25
CA VAL A 106 -7.82 3.23 3.01
C VAL A 106 -6.68 3.82 2.20
N VAL A 107 -6.67 5.14 2.06
CA VAL A 107 -5.68 5.87 1.27
C VAL A 107 -4.84 6.82 2.12
N SER A 108 -3.67 7.18 1.60
CA SER A 108 -2.84 8.20 2.23
C SER A 108 -3.51 9.56 2.20
N ALA A 109 -3.56 10.22 3.34
CA ALA A 109 -4.12 11.57 3.47
C ALA A 109 -3.19 12.67 2.93
N SER A 110 -1.90 12.37 2.76
CA SER A 110 -0.88 13.30 2.27
C SER A 110 0.28 12.53 1.66
N ASP A 111 1.14 13.20 0.93
CA ASP A 111 2.43 12.67 0.53
C ASP A 111 3.28 12.37 1.76
N GLY A 112 4.07 11.29 1.72
CA GLY A 112 4.87 10.91 2.86
C GLY A 112 5.72 9.65 2.61
N GLN A 113 6.44 9.25 3.64
CA GLN A 113 7.19 7.99 3.65
C GLN A 113 6.68 7.10 4.78
N VAL A 114 6.46 5.84 4.50
CA VAL A 114 6.11 4.84 5.52
C VAL A 114 7.30 4.63 6.45
N ILE A 115 7.20 5.12 7.68
CA ILE A 115 8.27 5.03 8.68
C ILE A 115 8.09 3.87 9.65
N GLY A 116 6.90 3.26 9.68
CA GLY A 116 6.63 2.11 10.53
C GLY A 116 5.39 1.33 10.10
N VAL A 117 5.47 0.01 10.29
CA VAL A 117 4.34 -0.92 10.17
C VAL A 117 4.36 -1.81 11.39
N ASP A 118 3.35 -1.66 12.24
CA ASP A 118 3.25 -2.33 13.53
C ASP A 118 1.93 -3.06 13.67
N THR A 119 1.85 -3.95 14.68
CA THR A 119 0.58 -4.59 15.06
C THR A 119 0.38 -4.43 16.56
N THR A 120 -0.69 -3.75 16.94
CA THR A 120 -1.05 -3.56 18.35
C THR A 120 -2.36 -4.27 18.69
N ALA A 121 -2.58 -4.53 19.98
CA ALA A 121 -3.83 -5.12 20.43
C ALA A 121 -5.01 -4.16 20.27
N GLU A 122 -4.79 -2.86 20.39
CA GLU A 122 -5.83 -1.81 20.33
C GLU A 122 -6.15 -1.43 18.89
N THR A 123 -5.14 -1.09 18.09
CA THR A 123 -5.33 -0.55 16.75
C THR A 123 -5.07 -1.57 15.62
N GLY A 124 -4.83 -2.84 15.95
CA GLY A 124 -4.55 -3.88 14.94
C GLY A 124 -3.31 -3.56 14.10
N GLN A 125 -3.33 -3.93 12.82
CA GLN A 125 -2.28 -3.50 11.89
C GLN A 125 -2.32 -1.99 11.73
N THR A 126 -1.17 -1.36 11.91
CA THR A 126 -1.03 0.09 11.97
C THR A 126 0.14 0.52 11.11
N VAL A 127 -0.10 1.49 10.24
CA VAL A 127 0.90 2.12 9.39
C VAL A 127 1.13 3.54 9.89
N THR A 128 2.39 3.91 10.05
CA THR A 128 2.81 5.27 10.37
C THR A 128 3.53 5.87 9.18
N ILE A 129 3.07 7.03 8.73
CA ILE A 129 3.63 7.76 7.59
C ILE A 129 4.22 9.07 8.10
N GLY A 130 5.51 9.26 7.87
CA GLY A 130 6.19 10.53 8.10
C GLY A 130 5.90 11.50 6.98
N LEU A 131 5.41 12.68 7.32
CA LEU A 131 5.01 13.72 6.36
C LEU A 131 6.09 14.80 6.15
N GLY A 132 7.14 14.76 6.93
CA GLY A 132 8.16 15.81 7.02
C GLY A 132 7.95 16.73 8.22
N ASP A 133 8.97 17.52 8.55
CA ASP A 133 8.95 18.52 9.63
C ASP A 133 8.42 17.99 10.98
N SER A 134 8.76 16.74 11.31
CA SER A 134 8.34 15.99 12.50
C SER A 134 6.83 15.64 12.57
N TYR A 135 6.07 15.84 11.50
CA TYR A 135 4.68 15.41 11.44
C TYR A 135 4.56 13.97 10.98
N GLN A 136 3.63 13.25 11.58
CA GLN A 136 3.32 11.86 11.28
C GLN A 136 1.82 11.66 11.21
N ALA A 137 1.38 10.81 10.27
CA ALA A 137 0.02 10.31 10.19
C ALA A 137 0.00 8.81 10.54
N ILE A 138 -0.94 8.39 11.40
CA ILE A 138 -1.07 7.04 11.91
C ILE A 138 -2.42 6.47 11.47
N TYR A 139 -2.39 5.31 10.81
CA TYR A 139 -3.55 4.61 10.28
C TYR A 139 -3.64 3.23 10.92
N GLY A 140 -4.64 2.99 11.72
CA GLY A 140 -4.86 1.72 12.43
C GLY A 140 -6.13 1.00 12.00
N GLN A 141 -6.29 -0.24 12.45
CA GLN A 141 -7.35 -1.17 12.11
C GLN A 141 -7.32 -1.57 10.62
N LEU A 142 -6.11 -1.73 10.08
CA LEU A 142 -5.86 -2.11 8.70
C LEU A 142 -5.65 -3.62 8.54
N LYS A 143 -5.80 -4.08 7.30
CA LYS A 143 -5.40 -5.39 6.81
C LYS A 143 -4.93 -5.28 5.35
N GLU A 144 -4.32 -6.35 4.84
CA GLU A 144 -3.90 -6.43 3.44
C GLU A 144 -3.17 -5.17 2.99
N LEU A 145 -2.09 -4.82 3.74
CA LEU A 145 -1.30 -3.62 3.48
C LEU A 145 -0.66 -3.70 2.08
N GLU A 146 -0.77 -2.61 1.33
CA GLU A 146 -0.14 -2.45 0.02
C GLU A 146 1.17 -1.67 0.08
N VAL A 147 1.61 -1.33 1.30
CA VAL A 147 2.83 -0.57 1.56
C VAL A 147 3.71 -1.26 2.59
N SER A 148 5.01 -0.96 2.53
CA SER A 148 6.04 -1.45 3.44
C SER A 148 6.85 -0.29 4.02
N ALA A 149 7.49 -0.51 5.16
CA ALA A 149 8.37 0.50 5.74
C ALA A 149 9.49 0.91 4.76
N GLY A 150 9.66 2.19 4.56
CA GLY A 150 10.58 2.80 3.59
C GLY A 150 9.91 3.26 2.29
N ASP A 151 8.71 2.78 1.97
CA ASP A 151 8.01 3.18 0.75
C ASP A 151 7.57 4.65 0.82
N TYR A 152 7.69 5.35 -0.31
CA TYR A 152 7.09 6.66 -0.50
C TYR A 152 5.68 6.51 -1.04
N VAL A 153 4.76 7.28 -0.50
CA VAL A 153 3.35 7.31 -0.91
C VAL A 153 2.95 8.74 -1.26
N SER A 154 2.11 8.86 -2.26
CA SER A 154 1.44 10.12 -2.57
C SER A 154 0.05 10.18 -1.94
N GLN A 155 -0.50 11.37 -1.83
CA GLN A 155 -1.89 11.53 -1.42
C GLN A 155 -2.81 10.69 -2.33
N VAL A 156 -3.79 10.00 -1.75
CA VAL A 156 -4.73 9.04 -2.34
C VAL A 156 -4.16 7.68 -2.78
N ASP A 157 -2.86 7.42 -2.59
CA ASP A 157 -2.31 6.09 -2.78
C ASP A 157 -2.92 5.12 -1.75
N THR A 158 -3.18 3.89 -2.18
CA THR A 158 -3.75 2.86 -1.29
C THR A 158 -2.70 2.42 -0.28
N ILE A 159 -3.05 2.50 1.01
CA ILE A 159 -2.22 1.98 2.11
C ILE A 159 -2.58 0.53 2.41
N GLY A 160 -3.85 0.21 2.35
CA GLY A 160 -4.42 -1.08 2.66
C GLY A 160 -5.94 -1.01 2.77
N TYR A 161 -6.52 -1.96 3.47
CA TYR A 161 -7.98 -2.08 3.59
C TYR A 161 -8.39 -2.13 5.05
N LEU A 162 -9.63 -1.73 5.31
CA LEU A 162 -10.19 -1.73 6.64
C LEU A 162 -10.40 -3.17 7.15
N ALA A 163 -9.89 -3.45 8.34
CA ALA A 163 -10.01 -4.76 8.98
C ALA A 163 -11.33 -4.91 9.75
N GLU A 164 -11.59 -6.13 10.21
CA GLU A 164 -12.54 -6.36 11.30
C GLU A 164 -12.11 -5.57 12.54
N PRO A 165 -13.06 -5.01 13.31
CA PRO A 165 -12.72 -4.24 14.49
C PRO A 165 -11.96 -5.10 15.51
N THR A 166 -10.97 -4.50 16.16
CA THR A 166 -10.34 -5.16 17.31
C THR A 166 -11.32 -5.27 18.47
N LYS A 167 -10.98 -6.06 19.48
CA LYS A 167 -11.81 -6.18 20.70
C LYS A 167 -12.04 -4.85 21.44
N TYR A 168 -11.24 -3.82 21.13
CA TYR A 168 -11.35 -2.48 21.73
C TYR A 168 -12.36 -1.58 21.01
N TYR A 169 -12.82 -1.99 19.82
CA TYR A 169 -13.76 -1.25 18.97
C TYR A 169 -14.92 -2.12 18.47
N SER A 170 -15.22 -3.21 19.17
CA SER A 170 -16.24 -4.18 18.71
C SER A 170 -17.65 -3.61 18.64
N LEU A 171 -18.02 -2.66 19.49
CA LEU A 171 -19.31 -1.97 19.44
C LEU A 171 -19.31 -0.76 18.51
N GLU A 172 -18.16 -0.13 18.32
CA GLU A 172 -17.97 0.94 17.34
C GLU A 172 -18.04 0.38 15.91
N GLY A 173 -17.71 -0.89 15.72
CA GLY A 173 -17.72 -1.57 14.43
C GLY A 173 -16.45 -1.31 13.62
N ALA A 174 -16.48 -1.75 12.34
CA ALA A 174 -15.37 -1.54 11.42
C ALA A 174 -15.13 -0.04 11.24
N SER A 175 -13.93 0.40 11.53
CA SER A 175 -13.58 1.82 11.56
C SER A 175 -12.08 2.02 11.41
N LEU A 176 -11.68 3.12 10.80
CA LEU A 176 -10.29 3.55 10.71
C LEU A 176 -9.91 4.34 11.97
N TYR A 177 -8.85 3.94 12.62
CA TYR A 177 -8.14 4.78 13.59
C TYR A 177 -7.21 5.71 12.81
N PHE A 178 -7.47 7.01 12.82
CA PHE A 178 -6.66 8.00 12.13
C PHE A 178 -6.19 9.08 13.11
N ALA A 179 -4.87 9.19 13.29
CA ALA A 179 -4.27 10.19 14.15
C ALA A 179 -3.16 10.94 13.42
N MET A 180 -2.98 12.20 13.79
CA MET A 180 -1.81 12.99 13.41
C MET A 180 -1.06 13.41 14.65
N THR A 181 0.26 13.27 14.60
CA THR A 181 1.15 13.68 15.70
C THR A 181 2.25 14.59 15.16
N LYS A 182 2.80 15.39 16.04
CA LYS A 182 4.02 16.12 15.80
C LYS A 182 5.01 15.79 16.91
N GLU A 183 6.16 15.26 16.51
CA GLU A 183 7.27 15.07 17.43
C GLU A 183 8.08 16.36 17.55
N GLY A 184 8.36 16.81 18.79
CA GLY A 184 9.11 18.03 19.04
C GLY A 184 9.26 18.29 20.53
#